data_ca0326fe7c3cdf0576c5f2c03cfa0c7e
#
_entry.id   ca0326fe7c3cdf0576c5f2c03cfa0c7e
#
_cell.length_a   1.000
_cell.length_b   1.000
_cell.length_c   1.000
_cell.angle_alpha   90.00
_cell.angle_beta   90.00
_cell.angle_gamma   90.00
#
_symmetry.space_group_name_H-M   'P 1'
#
loop_
_entity.id
_entity.type
_entity.pdbx_description
1 polymer ?
#
loop_
_entity_poly.entity_id
_entity_poly.type
_entity_poly.pdbx_seq_one_letter_code
_entity_poly.pdbx_strand_id
1 'polypeptide(L)'
;LNLFYDEATVVRLLLRMRWKTPVLLITTVLVLLPGANARAQVSTDDSTFDAITRQGIDEVYNLKFEEAEKTFHQLVILRPGQPAGYFFQSMITWWRIVIDMEDTHFDDRFLEGMDFVTDMCDSILDKHPGDVTALFFKGGAIGFKGRLEFHRNDYLSAANAGRKALPIVQAASELDPRNYDILLGTGMYNYYAEVIPSEYPLLKPLLLFVPRGDRAKGLEQIAIASEKGKYASIEASYLLLQIYYYYEKDYGKALNLAFKLFKRFPDNVLFHRYCGRCEYSAGDWPAVRAVFGEIQQRVRAGQRGYNSGVEREATYYVGLSKMIQKNFDEALVDFYRCDELSRLLDTQEVSGFMVMSNLKIGQIYDLQGRRDAAVQQYKKVLAMKEYQDSHAQAEKFMNDPATY
;
A
#
# COMPACT_ATOMS: atom_id res chain seq x y z
N LEU A 1 3.63 9.69 0.78
CA LEU A 1 3.53 8.99 -0.50
C LEU A 1 2.37 9.59 -1.26
N ASN A 2 2.64 10.55 -2.15
CA ASN A 2 1.63 11.11 -3.01
C ASN A 2 1.72 10.44 -4.37
N LEU A 3 0.70 9.65 -4.68
CA LEU A 3 0.40 9.12 -6.01
C LEU A 3 -0.25 10.22 -6.89
N PHE A 4 0.43 11.36 -7.05
CA PHE A 4 0.06 12.37 -8.05
C PHE A 4 1.25 12.55 -8.99
N TYR A 5 1.33 11.66 -9.98
CA TYR A 5 2.22 11.88 -11.11
C TYR A 5 1.54 12.75 -12.16
N ASP A 6 2.34 13.67 -12.72
CA ASP A 6 1.99 14.56 -13.82
C ASP A 6 1.42 13.77 -15.02
N GLU A 7 0.24 14.18 -15.47
CA GLU A 7 -0.46 13.63 -16.65
C GLU A 7 0.44 13.56 -17.90
N ALA A 8 1.42 14.45 -18.03
CA ALA A 8 2.34 14.49 -19.15
C ALA A 8 3.26 13.26 -19.24
N THR A 9 3.57 12.61 -18.14
CA THR A 9 4.43 11.42 -18.10
C THR A 9 3.72 10.19 -18.65
N VAL A 10 2.43 10.03 -18.36
CA VAL A 10 1.60 8.92 -18.84
C VAL A 10 1.34 9.02 -20.34
N VAL A 11 1.11 10.25 -20.85
CA VAL A 11 0.89 10.49 -22.29
C VAL A 11 2.14 10.17 -23.12
N ARG A 12 3.34 10.45 -22.63
CA ARG A 12 4.59 10.11 -23.33
C ARG A 12 4.84 8.61 -23.45
N LEU A 13 4.38 7.82 -22.50
CA LEU A 13 4.47 6.35 -22.56
C LEU A 13 3.50 5.74 -23.59
N LEU A 14 2.28 6.27 -23.69
CA LEU A 14 1.25 5.76 -24.61
C LEU A 14 1.58 6.03 -26.09
N LEU A 15 2.29 7.12 -26.39
CA LEU A 15 2.65 7.50 -27.77
C LEU A 15 3.81 6.67 -28.37
N ARG A 16 4.51 5.84 -27.60
CA ARG A 16 5.61 4.99 -28.08
C ARG A 16 5.20 3.57 -28.51
N MET A 17 3.95 3.18 -28.36
CA MET A 17 3.52 1.82 -28.67
C MET A 17 3.11 1.65 -30.14
N ARG A 18 3.96 0.98 -30.95
CA ARG A 18 3.65 0.53 -32.32
C ARG A 18 2.89 -0.80 -32.26
N TRP A 19 1.65 -0.79 -32.70
CA TRP A 19 0.76 -1.95 -32.81
C TRP A 19 1.22 -2.91 -33.91
N LYS A 20 1.33 -4.20 -33.55
CA LYS A 20 1.29 -5.30 -34.52
C LYS A 20 0.29 -6.34 -34.02
N THR A 21 -0.82 -6.47 -34.72
CA THR A 21 -1.80 -7.53 -34.53
C THR A 21 -1.48 -8.75 -35.39
N PRO A 22 -1.98 -9.99 -35.06
CA PRO A 22 -3.23 -10.42 -35.66
C PRO A 22 -4.21 -11.16 -34.71
N VAL A 23 -5.48 -11.00 -35.03
CA VAL A 23 -6.66 -11.65 -34.47
C VAL A 23 -6.70 -13.12 -34.88
N LEU A 24 -6.94 -14.04 -33.93
CA LEU A 24 -7.36 -15.41 -34.22
C LEU A 24 -8.62 -15.72 -33.43
N LEU A 25 -9.70 -15.98 -34.20
CA LEU A 25 -10.99 -16.50 -33.72
C LEU A 25 -10.83 -17.97 -33.37
N ILE A 26 -11.18 -18.40 -32.17
CA ILE A 26 -11.38 -19.81 -31.82
C ILE A 26 -12.78 -19.98 -31.25
N THR A 27 -13.57 -20.76 -31.97
CA THR A 27 -14.91 -21.22 -31.62
C THR A 27 -14.86 -22.27 -30.53
N THR A 28 -15.63 -22.06 -29.46
CA THR A 28 -15.72 -22.97 -28.31
C THR A 28 -16.76 -24.05 -28.55
N VAL A 29 -16.36 -25.31 -28.47
CA VAL A 29 -17.25 -26.46 -28.37
C VAL A 29 -17.50 -26.78 -26.91
N LEU A 30 -18.74 -26.67 -26.47
CA LEU A 30 -19.22 -27.07 -25.13
C LEU A 30 -19.37 -28.58 -25.08
N VAL A 31 -18.56 -29.26 -24.28
CA VAL A 31 -18.78 -30.68 -23.90
C VAL A 31 -19.29 -30.71 -22.47
N LEU A 32 -20.54 -31.05 -22.29
CA LEU A 32 -21.17 -31.35 -21.01
C LEU A 32 -20.71 -32.73 -20.53
N LEU A 33 -19.95 -32.78 -19.44
CA LEU A 33 -19.73 -34.02 -18.69
C LEU A 33 -20.46 -33.95 -17.34
N PRO A 34 -21.13 -35.02 -16.90
CA PRO A 34 -21.91 -35.03 -15.68
C PRO A 34 -21.02 -35.11 -14.45
N GLY A 35 -21.41 -34.38 -13.40
CA GLY A 35 -20.70 -34.12 -12.20
C GLY A 35 -20.22 -35.33 -11.40
N ALA A 36 -18.98 -35.27 -11.04
CA ALA A 36 -18.48 -35.92 -9.83
C ALA A 36 -18.31 -34.81 -8.76
N ASN A 37 -19.25 -34.74 -7.83
CA ASN A 37 -19.12 -33.94 -6.61
C ASN A 37 -18.02 -34.53 -5.72
N ALA A 38 -16.76 -34.43 -6.12
CA ALA A 38 -15.65 -34.55 -5.18
C ALA A 38 -15.49 -33.18 -4.50
N ARG A 39 -16.18 -32.99 -3.39
CA ARG A 39 -15.90 -31.91 -2.45
C ARG A 39 -14.47 -32.15 -1.93
N ALA A 40 -13.50 -31.59 -2.60
CA ALA A 40 -12.19 -31.40 -2.02
C ALA A 40 -12.35 -30.37 -0.90
N GLN A 41 -12.65 -30.86 0.30
CA GLN A 41 -12.57 -30.09 1.52
C GLN A 41 -11.09 -29.76 1.65
N VAL A 42 -10.72 -28.46 1.48
CA VAL A 42 -9.39 -28.00 1.89
C VAL A 42 -9.25 -28.46 3.33
N SER A 43 -8.41 -29.47 3.54
CA SER A 43 -8.12 -30.01 4.87
C SER A 43 -7.31 -28.94 5.59
N THR A 44 -8.01 -27.94 6.14
CA THR A 44 -7.45 -26.91 7.03
C THR A 44 -7.27 -27.44 8.44
N ASP A 45 -7.44 -28.73 8.65
CA ASP A 45 -7.46 -29.41 9.95
C ASP A 45 -6.10 -29.91 10.45
N ASP A 46 -5.01 -29.44 9.82
CA ASP A 46 -3.71 -29.59 10.47
C ASP A 46 -3.49 -28.42 11.44
N SER A 47 -3.84 -28.64 12.69
CA SER A 47 -3.71 -27.64 13.75
C SER A 47 -2.27 -27.11 13.90
N THR A 48 -1.27 -27.95 13.60
CA THR A 48 0.14 -27.56 13.63
C THR A 48 0.49 -26.61 12.47
N PHE A 49 0.05 -26.93 11.25
CA PHE A 49 0.26 -26.08 10.10
C PHE A 49 -0.39 -24.70 10.30
N ASP A 50 -1.62 -24.68 10.80
CA ASP A 50 -2.34 -23.44 11.11
C ASP A 50 -1.65 -22.63 12.20
N ALA A 51 -1.17 -23.26 13.26
CA ALA A 51 -0.49 -22.58 14.35
C ALA A 51 0.79 -21.90 13.87
N ILE A 52 1.64 -22.62 13.09
CA ILE A 52 2.86 -22.07 12.52
C ILE A 52 2.54 -20.93 11.54
N THR A 53 1.52 -21.09 10.69
CA THR A 53 1.10 -20.05 9.74
C THR A 53 0.70 -18.76 10.47
N ARG A 54 -0.15 -18.86 11.50
CA ARG A 54 -0.60 -17.70 12.29
C ARG A 54 0.55 -17.03 13.04
N GLN A 55 1.45 -17.82 13.62
CA GLN A 55 2.65 -17.31 14.27
C GLN A 55 3.50 -16.49 13.29
N GLY A 56 3.82 -17.05 12.12
CA GLY A 56 4.63 -16.35 11.11
C GLY A 56 3.94 -15.08 10.59
N ILE A 57 2.61 -15.11 10.41
CA ILE A 57 1.83 -13.93 10.06
C ILE A 57 1.97 -12.86 11.16
N ASP A 58 1.77 -13.19 12.43
CA ASP A 58 1.90 -12.25 13.54
C ASP A 58 3.33 -11.69 13.65
N GLU A 59 4.36 -12.50 13.37
CA GLU A 59 5.76 -12.07 13.32
C GLU A 59 6.00 -11.06 12.19
N VAL A 60 5.49 -11.30 10.98
CA VAL A 60 5.59 -10.36 9.83
C VAL A 60 4.97 -9.01 10.19
N TYR A 61 3.76 -9.01 10.71
CA TYR A 61 3.06 -7.75 11.03
C TYR A 61 3.65 -7.02 12.24
N ASN A 62 4.43 -7.70 13.10
CA ASN A 62 5.28 -7.10 14.13
C ASN A 62 6.70 -6.77 13.64
N LEU A 63 6.95 -6.83 12.33
CA LEU A 63 8.25 -6.56 11.69
C LEU A 63 9.40 -7.46 12.18
N LYS A 64 9.08 -8.64 12.73
CA LYS A 64 10.02 -9.66 13.17
C LYS A 64 10.38 -10.58 12.01
N PHE A 65 11.00 -10.03 10.97
CA PHE A 65 11.19 -10.72 9.69
C PHE A 65 12.10 -11.94 9.78
N GLU A 66 13.15 -11.87 10.60
CA GLU A 66 14.10 -12.96 10.78
C GLU A 66 13.48 -14.16 11.53
N GLU A 67 12.54 -13.87 12.45
CA GLU A 67 11.73 -14.87 13.12
C GLU A 67 10.73 -15.48 12.15
N ALA A 68 10.02 -14.66 11.39
CA ALA A 68 9.04 -15.08 10.38
C ALA A 68 9.69 -15.97 9.30
N GLU A 69 10.92 -15.66 8.85
CA GLU A 69 11.67 -16.50 7.91
C GLU A 69 11.87 -17.93 8.47
N LYS A 70 12.26 -18.05 9.74
CA LYS A 70 12.42 -19.35 10.41
C LYS A 70 11.09 -20.09 10.56
N THR A 71 10.06 -19.37 10.94
CA THR A 71 8.70 -19.90 11.14
C THR A 71 8.12 -20.42 9.83
N PHE A 72 8.14 -19.63 8.75
CA PHE A 72 7.62 -20.07 7.45
C PHE A 72 8.50 -21.12 6.78
N HIS A 73 9.79 -21.17 7.08
CA HIS A 73 10.64 -22.28 6.61
C HIS A 73 10.17 -23.65 7.18
N GLN A 74 9.60 -23.67 8.39
CA GLN A 74 9.01 -24.90 8.95
C GLN A 74 7.81 -25.36 8.10
N LEU A 75 6.98 -24.43 7.53
CA LEU A 75 5.90 -24.81 6.64
C LEU A 75 6.40 -25.48 5.37
N VAL A 76 7.51 -24.97 4.81
CA VAL A 76 8.16 -25.54 3.62
C VAL A 76 8.67 -26.96 3.93
N ILE A 77 9.28 -27.18 5.10
CA ILE A 77 9.75 -28.50 5.52
C ILE A 77 8.58 -29.46 5.72
N LEU A 78 7.51 -29.01 6.37
CA LEU A 78 6.33 -29.84 6.64
C LEU A 78 5.59 -30.26 5.37
N ARG A 79 5.49 -29.35 4.39
CA ARG A 79 4.73 -29.57 3.15
C ARG A 79 5.45 -28.97 1.93
N PRO A 80 6.60 -29.56 1.50
CA PRO A 80 7.41 -28.98 0.44
C PRO A 80 6.71 -28.93 -0.94
N GLY A 81 5.67 -29.75 -1.13
CA GLY A 81 4.85 -29.77 -2.35
C GLY A 81 3.67 -28.79 -2.33
N GLN A 82 3.51 -27.95 -1.29
CA GLN A 82 2.40 -27.01 -1.19
C GLN A 82 2.88 -25.55 -1.31
N PRO A 83 2.14 -24.66 -2.02
CA PRO A 83 2.58 -23.30 -2.29
C PRO A 83 2.58 -22.39 -1.06
N ALA A 84 1.82 -22.71 -0.01
CA ALA A 84 1.58 -21.83 1.14
C ALA A 84 2.88 -21.36 1.82
N GLY A 85 3.81 -22.26 2.14
CA GLY A 85 5.07 -21.91 2.82
C GLY A 85 5.90 -20.90 2.00
N TYR A 86 6.01 -21.12 0.71
CA TYR A 86 6.76 -20.26 -0.21
C TYR A 86 6.07 -18.90 -0.43
N PHE A 87 4.75 -18.91 -0.52
CA PHE A 87 3.96 -17.68 -0.60
C PHE A 87 4.18 -16.80 0.64
N PHE A 88 4.08 -17.37 1.84
CA PHE A 88 4.28 -16.60 3.07
C PHE A 88 5.73 -16.14 3.25
N GLN A 89 6.73 -16.89 2.77
CA GLN A 89 8.11 -16.38 2.71
C GLN A 89 8.23 -15.17 1.79
N SER A 90 7.57 -15.18 0.64
CA SER A 90 7.53 -14.01 -0.26
C SER A 90 6.76 -12.82 0.34
N MET A 91 5.76 -13.07 1.21
CA MET A 91 5.06 -12.02 1.94
C MET A 91 5.95 -11.29 2.96
N ILE A 92 7.02 -11.93 3.50
CA ILE A 92 8.03 -11.21 4.30
C ILE A 92 8.71 -10.15 3.44
N THR A 93 9.11 -10.52 2.22
CA THR A 93 9.74 -9.59 1.27
C THR A 93 8.78 -8.47 0.87
N TRP A 94 7.51 -8.78 0.63
CA TRP A 94 6.47 -7.78 0.41
C TRP A 94 6.39 -6.76 1.54
N TRP A 95 6.39 -7.19 2.80
CA TRP A 95 6.31 -6.27 3.93
C TRP A 95 7.58 -5.45 4.14
N ARG A 96 8.76 -5.96 3.75
CA ARG A 96 9.99 -5.15 3.67
C ARG A 96 9.82 -4.01 2.65
N ILE A 97 9.25 -4.28 1.48
CA ILE A 97 8.92 -3.26 0.46
C ILE A 97 7.88 -2.25 1.00
N VAL A 98 6.80 -2.73 1.61
CA VAL A 98 5.70 -1.88 2.09
C VAL A 98 6.14 -0.87 3.16
N ILE A 99 7.14 -1.20 3.99
CA ILE A 99 7.69 -0.29 5.00
C ILE A 99 8.43 0.88 4.36
N ASP A 100 9.14 0.63 3.27
CA ASP A 100 9.87 1.64 2.50
C ASP A 100 9.63 1.42 1.01
N MET A 101 8.51 1.96 0.52
CA MET A 101 8.08 1.80 -0.87
C MET A 101 9.00 2.51 -1.88
N GLU A 102 9.88 3.40 -1.44
CA GLU A 102 10.85 4.07 -2.30
C GLU A 102 12.08 3.19 -2.56
N ASP A 103 12.40 2.27 -1.63
CA ASP A 103 13.46 1.28 -1.81
C ASP A 103 13.01 0.15 -2.74
N THR A 104 13.75 -0.05 -3.84
CA THR A 104 13.47 -1.11 -4.83
C THR A 104 14.34 -2.36 -4.63
N HIS A 105 15.18 -2.37 -3.60
CA HIS A 105 16.17 -3.44 -3.37
C HIS A 105 15.55 -4.85 -3.26
N PHE A 106 14.31 -4.92 -2.79
CA PHE A 106 13.62 -6.19 -2.58
C PHE A 106 12.69 -6.59 -3.74
N ASP A 107 12.53 -5.76 -4.77
CA ASP A 107 11.54 -5.99 -5.83
C ASP A 107 11.79 -7.29 -6.59
N ASP A 108 13.01 -7.50 -7.09
CA ASP A 108 13.35 -8.71 -7.86
C ASP A 108 13.15 -9.97 -7.03
N ARG A 109 13.64 -9.98 -5.78
CA ARG A 109 13.44 -11.11 -4.87
C ARG A 109 11.97 -11.43 -4.63
N PHE A 110 11.14 -10.39 -4.51
CA PHE A 110 9.70 -10.56 -4.33
C PHE A 110 9.05 -11.14 -5.58
N LEU A 111 9.37 -10.59 -6.77
CA LEU A 111 8.82 -11.03 -8.05
C LEU A 111 9.21 -12.49 -8.33
N GLU A 112 10.48 -12.85 -8.17
CA GLU A 112 10.97 -14.23 -8.31
C GLU A 112 10.24 -15.20 -7.36
N GLY A 113 10.05 -14.81 -6.10
CA GLY A 113 9.32 -15.62 -5.12
C GLY A 113 7.86 -15.86 -5.52
N MET A 114 7.18 -14.83 -6.04
CA MET A 114 5.79 -14.96 -6.51
C MET A 114 5.69 -15.75 -7.84
N ASP A 115 6.68 -15.66 -8.72
CA ASP A 115 6.77 -16.47 -9.93
C ASP A 115 6.96 -17.95 -9.55
N PHE A 116 7.86 -18.26 -8.62
CA PHE A 116 8.03 -19.62 -8.12
C PHE A 116 6.73 -20.22 -7.56
N VAL A 117 5.98 -19.42 -6.78
CA VAL A 117 4.66 -19.84 -6.27
C VAL A 117 3.67 -20.12 -7.42
N THR A 118 3.68 -19.26 -8.44
CA THR A 118 2.78 -19.41 -9.61
C THR A 118 3.10 -20.70 -10.38
N ASP A 119 4.38 -20.95 -10.67
CA ASP A 119 4.83 -22.15 -11.41
C ASP A 119 4.52 -23.45 -10.63
N MET A 120 4.71 -23.42 -9.31
CA MET A 120 4.32 -24.54 -8.43
C MET A 120 2.80 -24.78 -8.50
N CYS A 121 1.99 -23.74 -8.43
CA CYS A 121 0.54 -23.86 -8.55
C CYS A 121 0.14 -24.39 -9.92
N ASP A 122 0.78 -23.96 -11.01
CA ASP A 122 0.54 -24.47 -12.35
C ASP A 122 0.79 -25.98 -12.43
N SER A 123 1.92 -26.43 -11.87
CA SER A 123 2.25 -27.86 -11.82
C SER A 123 1.22 -28.71 -11.02
N ILE A 124 0.57 -28.13 -10.02
CA ILE A 124 -0.51 -28.76 -9.27
C ILE A 124 -1.81 -28.77 -10.10
N LEU A 125 -2.16 -27.63 -10.70
CA LEU A 125 -3.38 -27.46 -11.47
C LEU A 125 -3.40 -28.26 -12.77
N ASP A 126 -2.25 -28.53 -13.37
CA ASP A 126 -2.14 -29.44 -14.52
C ASP A 126 -2.62 -30.86 -14.18
N LYS A 127 -2.42 -31.31 -12.94
CA LYS A 127 -2.84 -32.62 -12.45
C LYS A 127 -4.22 -32.60 -11.80
N HIS A 128 -4.53 -31.49 -11.14
CA HIS A 128 -5.73 -31.27 -10.33
C HIS A 128 -6.33 -29.90 -10.62
N PRO A 129 -7.03 -29.69 -11.76
CA PRO A 129 -7.52 -28.37 -12.20
C PRO A 129 -8.46 -27.66 -11.21
N GLY A 130 -9.06 -28.40 -10.29
CA GLY A 130 -9.96 -27.89 -9.24
C GLY A 130 -9.31 -27.77 -7.87
N ASP A 131 -7.96 -27.79 -7.74
CA ASP A 131 -7.30 -27.60 -6.46
C ASP A 131 -7.47 -26.15 -5.99
N VAL A 132 -8.37 -25.95 -5.02
CA VAL A 132 -8.71 -24.61 -4.49
C VAL A 132 -7.51 -23.94 -3.85
N THR A 133 -6.63 -24.70 -3.20
CA THR A 133 -5.42 -24.15 -2.54
C THR A 133 -4.46 -23.59 -3.60
N ALA A 134 -4.23 -24.34 -4.67
CA ALA A 134 -3.38 -23.89 -5.78
C ALA A 134 -4.00 -22.67 -6.49
N LEU A 135 -5.31 -22.67 -6.75
CA LEU A 135 -6.01 -21.51 -7.33
C LEU A 135 -5.89 -20.27 -6.43
N PHE A 136 -6.08 -20.43 -5.12
CA PHE A 136 -5.99 -19.33 -4.16
C PHE A 136 -4.60 -18.70 -4.14
N PHE A 137 -3.54 -19.50 -3.97
CA PHE A 137 -2.18 -18.98 -3.91
C PHE A 137 -1.69 -18.46 -5.26
N LYS A 138 -2.09 -19.07 -6.39
CA LYS A 138 -1.79 -18.55 -7.72
C LYS A 138 -2.42 -17.19 -7.95
N GLY A 139 -3.71 -17.04 -7.66
CA GLY A 139 -4.42 -15.77 -7.78
C GLY A 139 -3.83 -14.70 -6.87
N GLY A 140 -3.48 -15.08 -5.62
CA GLY A 140 -2.80 -14.21 -4.67
C GLY A 140 -1.44 -13.74 -5.18
N ALA A 141 -0.58 -14.66 -5.64
CA ALA A 141 0.75 -14.33 -6.14
C ALA A 141 0.68 -13.34 -7.33
N ILE A 142 -0.16 -13.61 -8.31
CA ILE A 142 -0.37 -12.70 -9.45
C ILE A 142 -0.92 -11.35 -8.98
N GLY A 143 -1.87 -11.34 -8.04
CA GLY A 143 -2.45 -10.11 -7.50
C GLY A 143 -1.44 -9.24 -6.77
N PHE A 144 -0.57 -9.83 -5.94
CA PHE A 144 0.48 -9.09 -5.23
C PHE A 144 1.58 -8.58 -6.17
N LYS A 145 1.93 -9.32 -7.23
CA LYS A 145 2.80 -8.78 -8.30
C LYS A 145 2.18 -7.55 -8.93
N GLY A 146 0.90 -7.59 -9.29
CA GLY A 146 0.19 -6.44 -9.85
C GLY A 146 0.16 -5.23 -8.91
N ARG A 147 0.09 -5.44 -7.59
CA ARG A 147 0.21 -4.34 -6.61
C ARG A 147 1.59 -3.68 -6.64
N LEU A 148 2.67 -4.46 -6.71
CA LEU A 148 4.02 -3.92 -6.83
C LEU A 148 4.19 -3.16 -8.14
N GLU A 149 3.78 -3.75 -9.28
CA GLU A 149 3.84 -3.13 -10.60
C GLU A 149 3.09 -1.79 -10.63
N PHE A 150 1.90 -1.73 -10.03
CA PHE A 150 1.16 -0.47 -9.87
C PHE A 150 1.94 0.58 -9.08
N HIS A 151 2.58 0.20 -7.98
CA HIS A 151 3.41 1.10 -7.18
C HIS A 151 4.68 1.55 -7.89
N ARG A 152 5.18 0.75 -8.83
CA ARG A 152 6.33 1.09 -9.69
C ARG A 152 5.91 1.83 -10.97
N ASN A 153 4.64 2.24 -11.07
CA ASN A 153 4.05 2.93 -12.24
C ASN A 153 4.02 2.09 -13.53
N ASP A 154 4.21 0.78 -13.42
CA ASP A 154 3.96 -0.14 -14.53
C ASP A 154 2.47 -0.54 -14.57
N TYR A 155 1.67 0.44 -14.95
CA TYR A 155 0.21 0.28 -14.98
C TYR A 155 -0.27 -0.78 -15.99
N LEU A 156 0.49 -1.01 -17.05
CA LEU A 156 0.14 -2.02 -18.06
C LEU A 156 0.30 -3.43 -17.48
N SER A 157 1.41 -3.72 -16.84
CA SER A 157 1.67 -4.99 -16.17
C SER A 157 0.67 -5.21 -15.03
N ALA A 158 0.40 -4.18 -14.22
CA ALA A 158 -0.58 -4.23 -13.15
C ALA A 158 -2.00 -4.57 -13.66
N ALA A 159 -2.46 -3.93 -14.75
CA ALA A 159 -3.75 -4.23 -15.37
C ALA A 159 -3.80 -5.67 -15.93
N ASN A 160 -2.71 -6.13 -16.54
CA ASN A 160 -2.60 -7.50 -17.05
C ASN A 160 -2.59 -8.54 -15.91
N ALA A 161 -1.92 -8.25 -14.79
CA ALA A 161 -1.96 -9.09 -13.60
C ALA A 161 -3.40 -9.21 -13.05
N GLY A 162 -4.13 -8.10 -12.92
CA GLY A 162 -5.54 -8.11 -12.53
C GLY A 162 -6.41 -8.95 -13.45
N ARG A 163 -6.23 -8.80 -14.77
CA ARG A 163 -6.96 -9.59 -15.78
C ARG A 163 -6.68 -11.10 -15.70
N LYS A 164 -5.43 -11.48 -15.38
CA LYS A 164 -5.04 -12.90 -15.20
C LYS A 164 -5.52 -13.46 -13.87
N ALA A 165 -5.44 -12.70 -12.80
CA ALA A 165 -5.80 -13.15 -11.46
C ALA A 165 -7.32 -13.37 -11.31
N LEU A 166 -8.15 -12.51 -11.91
CA LEU A 166 -9.60 -12.53 -11.72
C LEU A 166 -10.25 -13.92 -11.98
N PRO A 167 -10.09 -14.56 -13.14
CA PRO A 167 -10.74 -15.87 -13.39
C PRO A 167 -10.25 -16.95 -12.40
N ILE A 168 -9.02 -16.85 -11.95
CA ILE A 168 -8.42 -17.80 -10.99
C ILE A 168 -9.08 -17.66 -9.61
N VAL A 169 -9.19 -16.43 -9.10
CA VAL A 169 -9.81 -16.20 -7.78
C VAL A 169 -11.34 -16.44 -7.83
N GLN A 170 -11.99 -16.20 -8.98
CA GLN A 170 -13.39 -16.53 -9.17
C GLN A 170 -13.61 -18.05 -9.14
N ALA A 171 -12.80 -18.82 -9.86
CA ALA A 171 -12.87 -20.29 -9.84
C ALA A 171 -12.64 -20.82 -8.40
N ALA A 172 -11.66 -20.28 -7.68
CA ALA A 172 -11.44 -20.65 -6.27
C ALA A 172 -12.68 -20.34 -5.39
N SER A 173 -13.32 -19.18 -5.60
CA SER A 173 -14.51 -18.76 -4.84
C SER A 173 -15.75 -19.64 -5.16
N GLU A 174 -15.90 -20.08 -6.40
CA GLU A 174 -16.99 -20.98 -6.80
C GLU A 174 -16.82 -22.37 -6.18
N LEU A 175 -15.56 -22.86 -6.11
CA LEU A 175 -15.26 -24.19 -5.56
C LEU A 175 -15.33 -24.23 -4.04
N ASP A 176 -14.94 -23.14 -3.35
CA ASP A 176 -15.03 -23.03 -1.88
C ASP A 176 -15.61 -21.67 -1.45
N PRO A 177 -16.94 -21.50 -1.54
CA PRO A 177 -17.60 -20.23 -1.19
C PRO A 177 -17.53 -19.86 0.29
N ARG A 178 -17.07 -20.78 1.16
CA ARG A 178 -16.92 -20.52 2.61
C ARG A 178 -15.49 -20.12 3.00
N ASN A 179 -14.58 -20.09 2.05
CA ASN A 179 -13.22 -19.61 2.28
C ASN A 179 -13.18 -18.09 2.16
N TYR A 180 -13.32 -17.43 3.29
CA TYR A 180 -13.36 -15.97 3.35
C TYR A 180 -12.03 -15.29 2.97
N ASP A 181 -10.91 -16.02 2.97
CA ASP A 181 -9.62 -15.47 2.52
C ASP A 181 -9.64 -15.14 1.02
N ILE A 182 -10.38 -15.91 0.22
CA ILE A 182 -10.53 -15.68 -1.22
C ILE A 182 -11.23 -14.33 -1.51
N LEU A 183 -12.08 -13.88 -0.59
CA LEU A 183 -12.80 -12.62 -0.73
C LEU A 183 -11.88 -11.39 -0.73
N LEU A 184 -10.65 -11.50 -0.23
CA LEU A 184 -9.66 -10.43 -0.37
C LEU A 184 -9.33 -10.20 -1.87
N GLY A 185 -9.07 -11.28 -2.62
CA GLY A 185 -8.71 -11.16 -4.05
C GLY A 185 -9.87 -10.69 -4.91
N THR A 186 -11.07 -11.29 -4.76
CA THR A 186 -12.27 -10.88 -5.51
C THR A 186 -12.72 -9.48 -5.14
N GLY A 187 -12.64 -9.12 -3.86
CA GLY A 187 -13.01 -7.80 -3.35
C GLY A 187 -12.06 -6.71 -3.85
N MET A 188 -10.77 -6.96 -3.81
CA MET A 188 -9.75 -6.06 -4.34
C MET A 188 -9.98 -5.81 -5.84
N TYR A 189 -10.23 -6.85 -6.62
CA TYR A 189 -10.55 -6.69 -8.03
C TYR A 189 -11.82 -5.84 -8.23
N ASN A 190 -12.94 -6.22 -7.60
CA ASN A 190 -14.21 -5.50 -7.74
C ASN A 190 -14.06 -4.02 -7.40
N TYR A 191 -13.32 -3.70 -6.34
CA TYR A 191 -13.10 -2.32 -5.92
C TYR A 191 -12.25 -1.54 -6.93
N TYR A 192 -11.04 -2.02 -7.23
CA TYR A 192 -10.09 -1.25 -8.04
C TYR A 192 -10.45 -1.21 -9.52
N ALA A 193 -11.11 -2.24 -10.07
CA ALA A 193 -11.57 -2.22 -11.46
C ALA A 193 -12.66 -1.15 -11.74
N GLU A 194 -13.34 -0.65 -10.71
CA GLU A 194 -14.26 0.49 -10.82
C GLU A 194 -13.59 1.81 -10.44
N VAL A 195 -12.80 1.84 -9.37
CA VAL A 195 -12.24 3.07 -8.81
C VAL A 195 -11.08 3.60 -9.66
N ILE A 196 -10.14 2.76 -10.09
CA ILE A 196 -8.95 3.20 -10.83
C ILE A 196 -9.30 3.95 -12.14
N PRO A 197 -10.24 3.49 -12.98
CA PRO A 197 -10.62 4.26 -14.18
C PRO A 197 -11.26 5.62 -13.89
N SER A 198 -11.88 5.79 -12.73
CA SER A 198 -12.47 7.08 -12.33
C SER A 198 -11.45 8.04 -11.75
N GLU A 199 -10.55 7.56 -10.92
CA GLU A 199 -9.48 8.36 -10.30
C GLU A 199 -8.35 8.70 -11.29
N TYR A 200 -8.07 7.80 -12.25
CA TYR A 200 -7.02 7.93 -13.26
C TYR A 200 -7.60 7.80 -14.68
N PRO A 201 -8.27 8.83 -15.22
CA PRO A 201 -8.94 8.77 -16.52
C PRO A 201 -8.02 8.36 -17.68
N LEU A 202 -6.73 8.68 -17.61
CA LEU A 202 -5.73 8.31 -18.61
C LEU A 202 -5.47 6.80 -18.69
N LEU A 203 -5.80 6.04 -17.64
CA LEU A 203 -5.68 4.58 -17.65
C LEU A 203 -6.90 3.88 -18.26
N LYS A 204 -8.00 4.59 -18.55
CA LYS A 204 -9.21 4.01 -19.17
C LYS A 204 -8.94 3.16 -20.41
N PRO A 205 -8.08 3.59 -21.36
CA PRO A 205 -7.82 2.78 -22.54
C PRO A 205 -7.18 1.42 -22.23
N LEU A 206 -6.34 1.34 -21.19
CA LEU A 206 -5.69 0.10 -20.75
C LEU A 206 -6.70 -0.89 -20.13
N LEU A 207 -7.79 -0.35 -19.58
CA LEU A 207 -8.80 -1.11 -18.84
C LEU A 207 -10.03 -1.49 -19.68
N LEU A 208 -10.06 -1.13 -20.99
CA LEU A 208 -11.20 -1.42 -21.87
C LEU A 208 -11.56 -2.91 -21.97
N PHE A 209 -10.56 -3.78 -21.82
CA PHE A 209 -10.72 -5.24 -21.90
C PHE A 209 -10.74 -5.92 -20.52
N VAL A 210 -10.74 -5.12 -19.45
CA VAL A 210 -10.87 -5.61 -18.07
C VAL A 210 -12.36 -5.59 -17.71
N PRO A 211 -12.94 -6.70 -17.20
CA PRO A 211 -14.33 -6.70 -16.75
C PRO A 211 -14.57 -5.61 -15.71
N ARG A 212 -15.73 -4.98 -15.76
CA ARG A 212 -16.07 -3.91 -14.81
C ARG A 212 -16.11 -4.44 -13.38
N GLY A 213 -15.62 -3.64 -12.45
CA GLY A 213 -15.75 -3.90 -11.04
C GLY A 213 -17.13 -3.48 -10.49
N ASP A 214 -17.28 -3.69 -9.19
CA ASP A 214 -18.39 -3.22 -8.38
C ASP A 214 -17.80 -2.75 -7.04
N ARG A 215 -17.67 -1.43 -6.89
CA ARG A 215 -17.05 -0.80 -5.71
C ARG A 215 -17.73 -1.20 -4.41
N ALA A 216 -19.07 -1.23 -4.38
CA ALA A 216 -19.81 -1.55 -3.17
C ALA A 216 -19.61 -3.01 -2.77
N LYS A 217 -19.71 -3.92 -3.73
CA LYS A 217 -19.44 -5.35 -3.55
C LYS A 217 -17.98 -5.59 -3.16
N GLY A 218 -17.05 -4.87 -3.77
CA GLY A 218 -15.63 -4.96 -3.43
C GLY A 218 -15.36 -4.59 -1.98
N LEU A 219 -15.90 -3.48 -1.50
CA LEU A 219 -15.80 -3.06 -0.10
C LEU A 219 -16.40 -4.10 0.86
N GLU A 220 -17.59 -4.63 0.54
CA GLU A 220 -18.24 -5.67 1.35
C GLU A 220 -17.39 -6.93 1.43
N GLN A 221 -16.86 -7.42 0.30
CA GLN A 221 -16.03 -8.60 0.25
C GLN A 221 -14.75 -8.46 1.07
N ILE A 222 -14.05 -7.31 0.94
CA ILE A 222 -12.84 -7.05 1.72
C ILE A 222 -13.19 -6.93 3.22
N ALA A 223 -14.33 -6.31 3.56
CA ALA A 223 -14.79 -6.23 4.96
C ALA A 223 -15.05 -7.62 5.56
N ILE A 224 -15.71 -8.52 4.81
CA ILE A 224 -15.91 -9.90 5.25
C ILE A 224 -14.57 -10.62 5.40
N ALA A 225 -13.64 -10.46 4.47
CA ALA A 225 -12.29 -11.04 4.56
C ALA A 225 -11.54 -10.51 5.80
N SER A 226 -11.67 -9.23 6.14
CA SER A 226 -11.02 -8.62 7.30
C SER A 226 -11.55 -9.17 8.64
N GLU A 227 -12.84 -9.55 8.69
CA GLU A 227 -13.48 -10.06 9.89
C GLU A 227 -13.39 -11.59 10.03
N LYS A 228 -13.52 -12.31 8.92
CA LYS A 228 -13.70 -13.77 8.89
C LYS A 228 -12.57 -14.53 8.21
N GLY A 229 -11.66 -13.84 7.52
CA GLY A 229 -10.51 -14.47 6.89
C GLY A 229 -9.61 -15.17 7.91
N LYS A 230 -9.13 -16.35 7.56
CA LYS A 230 -8.27 -17.18 8.41
C LYS A 230 -6.83 -16.68 8.43
N TYR A 231 -6.31 -16.33 7.26
CA TYR A 231 -4.93 -15.87 7.03
C TYR A 231 -4.88 -14.45 6.43
N ALA A 232 -5.88 -14.07 5.64
CA ALA A 232 -5.92 -12.79 4.95
C ALA A 232 -6.52 -11.65 5.78
N SER A 233 -7.05 -11.90 7.00
CA SER A 233 -7.82 -10.91 7.77
C SER A 233 -7.02 -9.64 8.07
N ILE A 234 -5.72 -9.74 8.35
CA ILE A 234 -4.88 -8.59 8.67
C ILE A 234 -4.60 -7.79 7.40
N GLU A 235 -4.24 -8.49 6.30
CA GLU A 235 -4.00 -7.83 5.00
C GLU A 235 -5.27 -7.15 4.48
N ALA A 236 -6.43 -7.79 4.62
CA ALA A 236 -7.73 -7.20 4.28
C ALA A 236 -8.04 -5.95 5.13
N SER A 237 -7.75 -6.00 6.43
CA SER A 237 -7.91 -4.84 7.32
C SER A 237 -6.98 -3.68 6.93
N TYR A 238 -5.74 -3.99 6.58
CA TYR A 238 -4.77 -2.99 6.10
C TYR A 238 -5.18 -2.42 4.74
N LEU A 239 -5.67 -3.24 3.84
CA LEU A 239 -6.21 -2.79 2.56
C LEU A 239 -7.41 -1.86 2.74
N LEU A 240 -8.38 -2.22 3.60
CA LEU A 240 -9.51 -1.35 3.93
C LEU A 240 -9.06 -0.01 4.53
N LEU A 241 -8.07 -0.03 5.42
CA LEU A 241 -7.48 1.19 5.98
C LEU A 241 -6.98 2.10 4.86
N GLN A 242 -6.23 1.55 3.89
CA GLN A 242 -5.74 2.30 2.74
C GLN A 242 -6.89 2.83 1.86
N ILE A 243 -7.88 1.99 1.58
CA ILE A 243 -9.06 2.36 0.78
C ILE A 243 -9.80 3.51 1.46
N TYR A 244 -10.15 3.40 2.74
CA TYR A 244 -10.85 4.46 3.46
C TYR A 244 -10.02 5.74 3.56
N TYR A 245 -8.71 5.64 3.69
CA TYR A 245 -7.85 6.81 3.78
C TYR A 245 -7.66 7.52 2.44
N TYR A 246 -7.31 6.79 1.36
CA TYR A 246 -6.91 7.39 0.09
C TYR A 246 -8.07 7.64 -0.88
N TYR A 247 -9.04 6.74 -0.93
CA TYR A 247 -10.09 6.76 -1.95
C TYR A 247 -11.45 7.20 -1.39
N GLU A 248 -11.92 6.56 -0.32
CA GLU A 248 -13.22 6.88 0.27
C GLU A 248 -13.21 8.16 1.09
N LYS A 249 -12.03 8.61 1.55
CA LYS A 249 -11.85 9.77 2.45
C LYS A 249 -12.66 9.66 3.75
N ASP A 250 -13.00 8.42 4.15
CA ASP A 250 -13.66 8.12 5.43
C ASP A 250 -12.59 7.94 6.51
N TYR A 251 -12.06 9.08 6.98
CA TYR A 251 -10.96 9.09 7.95
C TYR A 251 -11.36 8.47 9.30
N GLY A 252 -12.65 8.48 9.65
CA GLY A 252 -13.15 7.85 10.87
C GLY A 252 -13.03 6.32 10.82
N LYS A 253 -13.44 5.70 9.71
CA LYS A 253 -13.24 4.24 9.51
C LYS A 253 -11.77 3.90 9.38
N ALA A 254 -11.00 4.72 8.66
CA ALA A 254 -9.55 4.54 8.54
C ALA A 254 -8.87 4.55 9.91
N LEU A 255 -9.18 5.54 10.76
CA LEU A 255 -8.63 5.66 12.11
C LEU A 255 -8.96 4.45 12.98
N ASN A 256 -10.20 3.99 12.95
CA ASN A 256 -10.63 2.81 13.72
C ASN A 256 -9.80 1.56 13.33
N LEU A 257 -9.59 1.34 12.03
CA LEU A 257 -8.75 0.25 11.54
C LEU A 257 -7.28 0.43 11.92
N ALA A 258 -6.73 1.64 11.79
CA ALA A 258 -5.37 1.95 12.16
C ALA A 258 -5.10 1.64 13.64
N PHE A 259 -5.99 2.10 14.54
CA PHE A 259 -5.88 1.81 15.96
C PHE A 259 -6.02 0.33 16.30
N LYS A 260 -6.96 -0.39 15.67
CA LYS A 260 -7.11 -1.84 15.86
C LYS A 260 -5.84 -2.58 15.45
N LEU A 261 -5.29 -2.24 14.29
CA LEU A 261 -4.06 -2.84 13.77
C LEU A 261 -2.86 -2.49 14.64
N PHE A 262 -2.69 -1.22 15.01
CA PHE A 262 -1.58 -0.78 15.86
C PHE A 262 -1.65 -1.39 17.27
N LYS A 263 -2.86 -1.49 17.86
CA LYS A 263 -3.04 -2.15 19.16
C LYS A 263 -2.64 -3.63 19.11
N ARG A 264 -2.92 -4.32 18.00
CA ARG A 264 -2.55 -5.72 17.81
C ARG A 264 -1.07 -5.89 17.49
N PHE A 265 -0.50 -4.96 16.71
CA PHE A 265 0.87 -4.99 16.20
C PHE A 265 1.61 -3.70 16.59
N PRO A 266 1.97 -3.52 17.87
CA PRO A 266 2.50 -2.25 18.37
C PRO A 266 3.92 -1.91 17.85
N ASP A 267 4.62 -2.89 17.27
CA ASP A 267 5.93 -2.67 16.63
C ASP A 267 5.81 -2.22 15.18
N ASN A 268 4.58 -2.26 14.60
CA ASN A 268 4.39 -1.87 13.21
C ASN A 268 4.30 -0.35 13.05
N VAL A 269 5.38 0.22 12.56
CA VAL A 269 5.50 1.66 12.32
C VAL A 269 4.47 2.21 11.32
N LEU A 270 4.04 1.41 10.33
CA LEU A 270 3.04 1.86 9.35
C LEU A 270 1.69 2.09 9.99
N PHE A 271 1.23 1.16 10.83
CA PHE A 271 -0.03 1.31 11.53
C PHE A 271 0.01 2.49 12.49
N HIS A 272 1.15 2.72 13.17
CA HIS A 272 1.36 3.89 14.01
C HIS A 272 1.27 5.20 13.21
N ARG A 273 1.94 5.27 12.06
CA ARG A 273 1.90 6.44 11.15
C ARG A 273 0.47 6.71 10.65
N TYR A 274 -0.29 5.65 10.30
CA TYR A 274 -1.69 5.82 9.89
C TYR A 274 -2.58 6.37 11.00
N CYS A 275 -2.37 6.01 12.27
CA CYS A 275 -3.06 6.66 13.36
C CYS A 275 -2.86 8.18 13.32
N GLY A 276 -1.61 8.64 13.26
CA GLY A 276 -1.31 10.08 13.20
C GLY A 276 -1.82 10.77 11.94
N ARG A 277 -1.74 10.11 10.77
CA ARG A 277 -2.25 10.66 9.51
C ARG A 277 -3.77 10.81 9.50
N CYS A 278 -4.49 9.86 10.09
CA CYS A 278 -5.95 9.95 10.21
C CYS A 278 -6.36 11.06 11.16
N GLU A 279 -5.65 11.23 12.31
CA GLU A 279 -5.89 12.34 13.24
C GLU A 279 -5.62 13.70 12.58
N TYR A 280 -4.54 13.80 11.78
CA TYR A 280 -4.28 14.99 10.97
C TYR A 280 -5.43 15.30 10.01
N SER A 281 -5.95 14.29 9.31
CA SER A 281 -7.06 14.45 8.37
C SER A 281 -8.38 14.79 9.07
N ALA A 282 -8.54 14.41 10.33
CA ALA A 282 -9.65 14.78 11.20
C ALA A 282 -9.50 16.17 11.83
N GLY A 283 -8.30 16.77 11.75
CA GLY A 283 -7.99 18.06 12.36
C GLY A 283 -7.77 18.03 13.88
N ASP A 284 -7.57 16.84 14.47
CA ASP A 284 -7.28 16.67 15.89
C ASP A 284 -5.80 16.92 16.19
N TRP A 285 -5.42 18.20 16.28
CA TRP A 285 -4.03 18.62 16.49
C TRP A 285 -3.40 18.13 17.81
N PRO A 286 -4.12 18.06 18.95
CA PRO A 286 -3.62 17.41 20.15
C PRO A 286 -3.27 15.93 19.92
N ALA A 287 -4.13 15.17 19.27
CA ALA A 287 -3.88 13.76 18.94
C ALA A 287 -2.73 13.61 17.93
N VAL A 288 -2.66 14.43 16.88
CA VAL A 288 -1.51 14.50 15.96
C VAL A 288 -0.21 14.65 16.70
N ARG A 289 -0.14 15.61 17.63
CA ARG A 289 1.07 15.86 18.44
C ARG A 289 1.43 14.66 19.32
N ALA A 290 0.44 14.04 19.93
CA ALA A 290 0.67 12.88 20.80
C ALA A 290 1.23 11.68 20.01
N VAL A 291 0.57 11.32 18.90
CA VAL A 291 0.96 10.16 18.07
C VAL A 291 2.33 10.38 17.43
N PHE A 292 2.55 11.50 16.73
CA PHE A 292 3.84 11.75 16.07
C PHE A 292 4.95 12.06 17.07
N GLY A 293 4.64 12.62 18.24
CA GLY A 293 5.58 12.78 19.35
C GLY A 293 6.06 11.44 19.91
N GLU A 294 5.18 10.44 20.03
CA GLU A 294 5.57 9.07 20.39
C GLU A 294 6.44 8.43 19.27
N ILE A 295 6.10 8.64 18.01
CA ILE A 295 6.93 8.18 16.88
C ILE A 295 8.34 8.75 17.00
N GLN A 296 8.51 10.06 17.27
CA GLN A 296 9.83 10.67 17.48
C GLN A 296 10.58 10.03 18.66
N GLN A 297 9.89 9.66 19.75
CA GLN A 297 10.53 8.97 20.88
C GLN A 297 11.03 7.58 20.47
N ARG A 298 10.25 6.83 19.70
CA ARG A 298 10.63 5.50 19.20
C ARG A 298 11.79 5.56 18.21
N VAL A 299 11.85 6.60 17.36
CA VAL A 299 13.03 6.87 16.50
C VAL A 299 14.28 7.09 17.36
N ARG A 300 14.20 7.96 18.37
CA ARG A 300 15.34 8.22 19.27
C ARG A 300 15.79 6.98 20.06
N ALA A 301 14.86 6.08 20.35
CA ALA A 301 15.15 4.79 20.99
C ALA A 301 15.73 3.74 20.02
N GLY A 302 15.87 4.05 18.72
CA GLY A 302 16.38 3.12 17.72
C GLY A 302 15.48 1.92 17.49
N GLN A 303 14.16 2.07 17.73
CA GLN A 303 13.22 0.96 17.56
C GLN A 303 13.16 0.54 16.09
N ARG A 304 13.10 -0.77 15.84
CA ARG A 304 13.02 -1.36 14.48
C ARG A 304 11.90 -0.72 13.66
N GLY A 305 12.20 -0.36 12.42
CA GLY A 305 11.24 0.28 11.50
C GLY A 305 11.08 1.80 11.68
N TYR A 306 11.57 2.39 12.78
CA TYR A 306 11.52 3.83 13.04
C TYR A 306 12.81 4.49 12.56
N ASN A 307 12.91 4.67 11.24
CA ASN A 307 14.08 5.22 10.55
C ASN A 307 13.98 6.74 10.32
N SER A 308 14.98 7.31 9.62
CA SER A 308 15.04 8.74 9.30
C SER A 308 13.87 9.22 8.43
N GLY A 309 13.31 8.38 7.56
CA GLY A 309 12.12 8.71 6.77
C GLY A 309 10.88 8.87 7.65
N VAL A 310 10.75 8.01 8.68
CA VAL A 310 9.70 8.11 9.69
C VAL A 310 9.89 9.33 10.59
N GLU A 311 11.14 9.64 10.97
CA GLU A 311 11.48 10.87 11.71
C GLU A 311 11.07 12.12 10.93
N ARG A 312 11.41 12.16 9.63
CA ARG A 312 11.05 13.27 8.73
C ARG A 312 9.55 13.56 8.75
N GLU A 313 8.74 12.52 8.57
CA GLU A 313 7.29 12.66 8.62
C GLU A 313 6.80 13.11 9.99
N ALA A 314 7.30 12.50 11.06
CA ALA A 314 6.88 12.84 12.42
C ALA A 314 7.23 14.30 12.79
N THR A 315 8.42 14.76 12.44
CA THR A 315 8.82 16.15 12.68
C THR A 315 7.97 17.14 11.91
N TYR A 316 7.61 16.82 10.66
CA TYR A 316 6.70 17.67 9.88
C TYR A 316 5.34 17.86 10.57
N TYR A 317 4.69 16.76 10.99
CA TYR A 317 3.36 16.85 11.61
C TYR A 317 3.40 17.45 13.04
N VAL A 318 4.45 17.19 13.81
CA VAL A 318 4.66 17.86 15.11
C VAL A 318 4.86 19.36 14.92
N GLY A 319 5.65 19.75 13.91
CA GLY A 319 5.84 21.16 13.54
C GLY A 319 4.52 21.85 13.16
N LEU A 320 3.67 21.18 12.34
CA LEU A 320 2.34 21.70 12.01
C LEU A 320 1.47 21.88 13.25
N SER A 321 1.43 20.90 14.15
CA SER A 321 0.64 21.00 15.38
C SER A 321 1.11 22.17 16.26
N LYS A 322 2.44 22.39 16.40
CA LYS A 322 2.98 23.53 17.14
C LYS A 322 2.68 24.86 16.46
N MET A 323 2.77 24.92 15.12
CA MET A 323 2.43 26.12 14.36
C MET A 323 0.98 26.55 14.59
N ILE A 324 0.02 25.59 14.53
CA ILE A 324 -1.41 25.86 14.80
C ILE A 324 -1.62 26.36 16.24
N GLN A 325 -0.83 25.87 17.21
CA GLN A 325 -0.86 26.33 18.59
C GLN A 325 -0.08 27.65 18.81
N LYS A 326 0.42 28.29 17.76
CA LYS A 326 1.23 29.51 17.77
C LYS A 326 2.58 29.38 18.50
N ASN A 327 3.06 28.17 18.71
CA ASN A 327 4.39 27.88 19.26
C ASN A 327 5.44 27.95 18.13
N PHE A 328 5.62 29.15 17.55
CA PHE A 328 6.37 29.35 16.30
C PHE A 328 7.84 28.94 16.39
N ASP A 329 8.54 29.33 17.47
CA ASP A 329 9.97 29.01 17.61
C ASP A 329 10.20 27.51 17.69
N GLU A 330 9.35 26.78 18.42
CA GLU A 330 9.42 25.33 18.49
C GLU A 330 9.02 24.67 17.15
N ALA A 331 8.04 25.22 16.43
CA ALA A 331 7.65 24.73 15.12
C ALA A 331 8.78 24.89 14.09
N LEU A 332 9.51 26.02 14.14
CA LEU A 332 10.69 26.23 13.29
C LEU A 332 11.76 25.17 13.51
N VAL A 333 12.01 24.76 14.75
CA VAL A 333 12.98 23.67 15.05
C VAL A 333 12.57 22.37 14.32
N ASP A 334 11.29 22.01 14.40
CA ASP A 334 10.81 20.78 13.73
C ASP A 334 10.85 20.91 12.20
N PHE A 335 10.43 22.04 11.61
CA PHE A 335 10.48 22.22 10.16
C PHE A 335 11.91 22.27 9.62
N TYR A 336 12.85 22.89 10.33
CA TYR A 336 14.26 22.85 9.96
C TYR A 336 14.84 21.43 10.06
N ARG A 337 14.46 20.66 11.08
CA ARG A 337 14.86 19.26 11.19
C ARG A 337 14.28 18.43 10.04
N CYS A 338 13.02 18.69 9.64
CA CYS A 338 12.41 18.05 8.50
C CYS A 338 13.12 18.40 7.17
N ASP A 339 13.51 19.66 6.95
CA ASP A 339 14.31 20.10 5.79
C ASP A 339 15.69 19.42 5.78
N GLU A 340 16.36 19.32 6.93
CA GLU A 340 17.65 18.64 7.08
C GLU A 340 17.55 17.15 6.71
N LEU A 341 16.57 16.44 7.28
CA LEU A 341 16.33 15.03 6.98
C LEU A 341 15.99 14.81 5.50
N SER A 342 15.22 15.72 4.92
CA SER A 342 14.89 15.65 3.49
C SER A 342 16.13 15.79 2.61
N ARG A 343 17.09 16.68 2.96
CA ARG A 343 18.37 16.79 2.23
C ARG A 343 19.21 15.52 2.25
N LEU A 344 19.08 14.72 3.31
CA LEU A 344 19.79 13.45 3.43
C LEU A 344 19.11 12.32 2.68
N LEU A 345 17.77 12.37 2.58
CA LEU A 345 16.95 11.28 2.04
C LEU A 345 16.57 11.47 0.57
N ASP A 346 16.42 12.72 0.11
CA ASP A 346 15.99 13.05 -1.24
C ASP A 346 17.18 12.97 -2.22
N THR A 347 17.49 11.78 -2.69
CA THR A 347 18.67 11.52 -3.54
C THR A 347 18.44 11.80 -5.02
N GLN A 348 17.20 11.73 -5.49
CA GLN A 348 16.84 11.93 -6.90
C GLN A 348 15.95 13.15 -7.11
N GLU A 349 14.90 13.29 -6.33
CA GLU A 349 13.93 14.38 -6.43
C GLU A 349 13.62 14.94 -5.05
N VAL A 350 13.31 16.23 -5.03
CA VAL A 350 12.90 16.93 -3.79
C VAL A 350 11.55 16.41 -3.33
N SER A 351 11.45 15.98 -2.09
CA SER A 351 10.20 15.48 -1.50
C SER A 351 9.22 16.61 -1.17
N GLY A 352 7.94 16.28 -1.14
CA GLY A 352 6.92 17.21 -0.64
C GLY A 352 7.17 17.68 0.80
N PHE A 353 7.84 16.87 1.63
CA PHE A 353 8.23 17.27 2.98
C PHE A 353 9.23 18.43 2.98
N MET A 354 10.23 18.40 2.09
CA MET A 354 11.18 19.51 1.95
C MET A 354 10.48 20.78 1.49
N VAL A 355 9.68 20.68 0.44
CA VAL A 355 8.98 21.84 -0.15
C VAL A 355 8.05 22.48 0.88
N MET A 356 7.18 21.67 1.50
CA MET A 356 6.17 22.17 2.43
C MET A 356 6.77 22.67 3.73
N SER A 357 7.85 22.06 4.25
CA SER A 357 8.55 22.59 5.44
C SER A 357 9.10 23.98 5.17
N ASN A 358 9.75 24.21 4.02
CA ASN A 358 10.26 25.53 3.67
C ASN A 358 9.14 26.56 3.48
N LEU A 359 8.00 26.15 2.91
CA LEU A 359 6.82 27.01 2.81
C LEU A 359 6.31 27.41 4.22
N LYS A 360 6.21 26.44 5.16
CA LYS A 360 5.77 26.69 6.54
C LYS A 360 6.75 27.56 7.32
N ILE A 361 8.05 27.39 7.12
CA ILE A 361 9.08 28.28 7.69
C ILE A 361 8.86 29.73 7.22
N GLY A 362 8.60 29.94 5.91
CA GLY A 362 8.28 31.25 5.35
C GLY A 362 7.03 31.86 6.00
N GLN A 363 5.96 31.09 6.11
CA GLN A 363 4.73 31.53 6.78
C GLN A 363 4.97 31.91 8.25
N ILE A 364 5.74 31.14 9.00
CA ILE A 364 6.07 31.47 10.40
C ILE A 364 6.87 32.78 10.48
N TYR A 365 7.83 33.00 9.57
CA TYR A 365 8.57 34.25 9.54
C TYR A 365 7.70 35.48 9.28
N ASP A 366 6.71 35.38 8.38
CA ASP A 366 5.72 36.43 8.18
C ASP A 366 4.92 36.70 9.47
N LEU A 367 4.43 35.63 10.11
CA LEU A 367 3.65 35.72 11.35
C LEU A 367 4.47 36.31 12.52
N GLN A 368 5.79 36.23 12.47
CA GLN A 368 6.73 36.86 13.43
C GLN A 368 7.17 38.27 12.98
N GLY A 369 6.68 38.81 11.86
CA GLY A 369 7.09 40.10 11.30
C GLY A 369 8.50 40.09 10.66
N ARG A 370 9.07 38.94 10.40
CA ARG A 370 10.42 38.75 9.80
C ARG A 370 10.32 38.64 8.27
N ARG A 371 9.82 39.71 7.66
CA ARG A 371 9.44 39.73 6.24
C ARG A 371 10.55 39.31 5.29
N ASP A 372 11.76 39.86 5.46
CA ASP A 372 12.89 39.51 4.56
C ASP A 372 13.23 38.03 4.60
N ALA A 373 13.22 37.42 5.79
CA ALA A 373 13.44 36.00 5.96
C ALA A 373 12.32 35.15 5.33
N ALA A 374 11.06 35.59 5.44
CA ALA A 374 9.91 34.95 4.81
C ALA A 374 10.06 34.93 3.28
N VAL A 375 10.38 36.08 2.67
CA VAL A 375 10.57 36.20 1.21
C VAL A 375 11.71 35.31 0.73
N GLN A 376 12.80 35.18 1.47
CA GLN A 376 13.89 34.27 1.11
C GLN A 376 13.44 32.80 1.11
N GLN A 377 12.61 32.40 2.08
CA GLN A 377 12.06 31.04 2.12
C GLN A 377 11.08 30.78 0.95
N TYR A 378 10.20 31.72 0.60
CA TYR A 378 9.33 31.57 -0.56
C TYR A 378 10.09 31.48 -1.87
N LYS A 379 11.15 32.27 -2.06
CA LYS A 379 12.05 32.14 -3.22
C LYS A 379 12.71 30.78 -3.28
N LYS A 380 13.09 30.20 -2.12
CA LYS A 380 13.64 28.86 -2.04
C LYS A 380 12.61 27.80 -2.47
N VAL A 381 11.34 27.95 -2.06
CA VAL A 381 10.24 27.06 -2.49
C VAL A 381 10.03 27.15 -4.00
N LEU A 382 10.01 28.34 -4.58
CA LEU A 382 9.87 28.54 -6.04
C LEU A 382 11.04 27.97 -6.86
N ALA A 383 12.19 27.79 -6.26
CA ALA A 383 13.34 27.15 -6.90
C ALA A 383 13.33 25.61 -6.83
N MET A 384 12.40 25.03 -6.07
CA MET A 384 12.21 23.60 -5.97
C MET A 384 11.20 23.10 -7.01
N LYS A 385 11.14 21.78 -7.26
CA LYS A 385 10.04 21.18 -8.01
C LYS A 385 8.73 21.45 -7.27
N GLU A 386 7.73 21.88 -8.00
CA GLU A 386 6.40 22.15 -7.41
C GLU A 386 5.82 20.90 -6.75
N TYR A 387 5.27 21.08 -5.58
CA TYR A 387 4.54 20.08 -4.85
C TYR A 387 3.17 20.63 -4.43
N GLN A 388 2.10 19.97 -4.88
CA GLN A 388 0.73 20.48 -4.74
C GLN A 388 0.64 21.92 -5.31
N ASP A 389 0.13 22.86 -4.54
CA ASP A 389 -0.02 24.27 -4.87
C ASP A 389 1.08 25.16 -4.21
N SER A 390 2.25 24.56 -3.92
CA SER A 390 3.33 25.23 -3.17
C SER A 390 3.85 26.50 -3.87
N HIS A 391 3.94 26.51 -5.20
CA HIS A 391 4.38 27.69 -5.95
C HIS A 391 3.33 28.80 -5.88
N ALA A 392 2.05 28.47 -6.12
CA ALA A 392 0.96 29.45 -6.02
C ALA A 392 0.87 30.06 -4.61
N GLN A 393 1.05 29.23 -3.55
CA GLN A 393 1.10 29.73 -2.18
C GLN A 393 2.31 30.61 -1.92
N ALA A 394 3.51 30.22 -2.38
CA ALA A 394 4.73 31.01 -2.21
C ALA A 394 4.62 32.36 -2.91
N GLU A 395 4.13 32.42 -4.15
CA GLU A 395 3.90 33.66 -4.89
C GLU A 395 2.86 34.55 -4.18
N LYS A 396 1.75 33.97 -3.73
CA LYS A 396 0.76 34.69 -2.94
C LYS A 396 1.38 35.35 -1.72
N PHE A 397 2.11 34.57 -0.90
CA PHE A 397 2.70 35.10 0.34
C PHE A 397 3.91 36.02 0.09
N MET A 398 4.54 35.98 -1.10
CA MET A 398 5.52 37.00 -1.48
C MET A 398 4.87 38.37 -1.75
N ASN A 399 3.64 38.41 -2.23
CA ASN A 399 2.92 39.63 -2.52
C ASN A 399 2.11 40.13 -1.30
N ASP A 400 1.48 39.21 -0.58
CA ASP A 400 0.64 39.47 0.58
C ASP A 400 1.09 38.54 1.73
N PRO A 401 1.74 39.11 2.77
CA PRO A 401 2.30 38.30 3.86
C PRO A 401 1.29 37.37 4.49
N ALA A 402 1.74 36.18 4.89
CA ALA A 402 0.89 35.23 5.58
C ALA A 402 0.35 35.85 6.88
N THR A 403 -0.97 35.76 7.08
CA THR A 403 -1.70 36.22 8.27
C THR A 403 -2.42 35.04 8.91
N TYR A 404 -2.81 35.23 10.17
CA TYR A 404 -3.63 34.25 10.92
C TYR A 404 -5.08 34.28 10.50
#